data_1a96eff3b0136107d981b877a68fbd35
#
_entry.id   1a96eff3b0136107d981b877a68fbd35
#
_cell.length_a   1.000
_cell.length_b   1.000
_cell.length_c   1.000
_cell.angle_alpha   90.00
_cell.angle_beta   90.00
_cell.angle_gamma   90.00
#
_symmetry.space_group_name_H-M   'P 1'
#
loop_
_entity.id
_entity.type
_entity.pdbx_description
1 polymer ?
#
loop_
_entity_poly.entity_id
_entity_poly.type
_entity_poly.pdbx_seq_one_letter_code
_entity_poly.pdbx_strand_id
1 'polypeptide(L)'
;AAITGLTAQNTNGVSAVMPVPAEFLRKQIEDVLRDIRPDAIKIGMIVSSGQIDAIVELIKQYGLENVILDPVVAPTCGVEFASLEVMKCMIEKLFPLSMLVTPNLPEAERIHEIIEGYNSHGEDRCLTIIRSKSLVEIQGKTVNPSAPELACFIGKSCGCNVLVKGGHSEDRGATDHLWIDGGGDKVDRFAEFKGERIEALGSHGTGCALSSSIAANIAKGYAIEEAIDRGKKYVTAALKSDMRIGTGNGSIDHGAFAR
;
A
#
# COMPACT_ATOMS: atom_id res chain seq x y z
N ALA A 1 -0.61 2.18 18.40
CA ALA A 1 -0.51 1.18 17.33
C ALA A 1 -1.26 -0.08 17.73
N ALA A 2 -1.79 -0.83 16.73
CA ALA A 2 -2.38 -2.15 16.90
C ALA A 2 -1.54 -3.18 16.14
N ILE A 3 -1.27 -4.32 16.77
CA ILE A 3 -0.43 -5.38 16.21
C ILE A 3 -1.31 -6.41 15.50
N THR A 4 -1.05 -6.64 14.22
CA THR A 4 -1.77 -7.61 13.37
C THR A 4 -1.10 -8.98 13.35
N GLY A 5 0.20 -9.02 13.52
CA GLY A 5 0.99 -10.26 13.55
C GLY A 5 2.38 -10.03 14.15
N LEU A 6 2.95 -11.08 14.69
CA LEU A 6 4.32 -11.12 15.15
C LEU A 6 5.18 -11.87 14.13
N THR A 7 6.38 -11.38 13.86
CA THR A 7 7.33 -12.03 12.95
C THR A 7 8.58 -12.46 13.72
N ALA A 8 9.05 -13.68 13.46
CA ALA A 8 10.42 -14.06 13.77
C ALA A 8 11.27 -13.65 12.55
N GLN A 9 12.00 -12.55 12.69
CA GLN A 9 12.65 -11.89 11.56
C GLN A 9 14.04 -11.37 11.94
N ASN A 10 14.96 -11.43 10.98
CA ASN A 10 16.26 -10.77 11.03
C ASN A 10 16.57 -10.13 9.68
N THR A 11 17.78 -9.60 9.48
CA THR A 11 18.18 -8.95 8.22
C THR A 11 18.24 -9.88 7.01
N ASN A 12 18.26 -11.21 7.22
CA ASN A 12 18.30 -12.22 6.15
C ASN A 12 16.89 -12.68 5.72
N GLY A 13 15.84 -12.39 6.50
CA GLY A 13 14.46 -12.72 6.13
C GLY A 13 13.54 -13.02 7.31
N VAL A 14 12.34 -13.47 6.97
CA VAL A 14 11.27 -13.86 7.90
C VAL A 14 11.20 -15.37 7.95
N SER A 15 11.38 -15.97 9.14
CA SER A 15 11.32 -17.41 9.37
C SER A 15 9.97 -17.90 9.88
N ALA A 16 9.19 -17.03 10.55
CA ALA A 16 7.85 -17.37 11.02
C ALA A 16 6.98 -16.14 11.18
N VAL A 17 5.67 -16.34 11.04
CA VAL A 17 4.64 -15.33 11.29
C VAL A 17 3.59 -15.94 12.21
N MET A 18 3.25 -15.22 13.27
CA MET A 18 2.16 -15.58 14.19
C MET A 18 1.05 -14.53 14.09
N PRO A 19 -0.11 -14.86 13.50
CA PRO A 19 -1.25 -13.95 13.44
C PRO A 19 -1.77 -13.60 14.83
N VAL A 20 -2.11 -12.33 15.03
CA VAL A 20 -2.91 -11.93 16.19
C VAL A 20 -4.38 -12.24 15.90
N PRO A 21 -5.12 -12.88 16.82
CA PRO A 21 -6.55 -13.15 16.63
C PRO A 21 -7.33 -11.88 16.31
N ALA A 22 -8.28 -11.96 15.36
CA ALA A 22 -9.06 -10.82 14.89
C ALA A 22 -9.82 -10.11 16.03
N GLU A 23 -10.36 -10.86 16.99
CA GLU A 23 -11.03 -10.31 18.16
C GLU A 23 -10.08 -9.51 19.07
N PHE A 24 -8.83 -9.98 19.22
CA PHE A 24 -7.86 -9.23 20.00
C PHE A 24 -7.37 -7.99 19.27
N LEU A 25 -7.21 -8.06 17.93
CA LEU A 25 -6.92 -6.89 17.11
C LEU A 25 -8.03 -5.85 17.22
N ARG A 26 -9.30 -6.27 17.12
CA ARG A 26 -10.46 -5.41 17.35
C ARG A 26 -10.32 -4.67 18.66
N LYS A 27 -10.06 -5.41 19.75
CA LYS A 27 -9.93 -4.83 21.09
C LYS A 27 -8.79 -3.81 21.20
N GLN A 28 -7.63 -4.12 20.62
CA GLN A 28 -6.50 -3.16 20.56
C GLN A 28 -6.91 -1.85 19.91
N ILE A 29 -7.63 -1.93 18.77
CA ILE A 29 -8.05 -0.74 18.00
C ILE A 29 -9.11 0.03 18.77
N GLU A 30 -10.14 -0.65 19.29
CA GLU A 30 -11.22 -0.02 20.05
C GLU A 30 -10.72 0.71 21.29
N ASP A 31 -9.80 0.11 22.04
CA ASP A 31 -9.26 0.73 23.26
C ASP A 31 -8.53 2.04 22.93
N VAL A 32 -7.82 2.10 21.80
CA VAL A 32 -7.22 3.34 21.31
C VAL A 32 -8.29 4.34 20.86
N LEU A 33 -9.28 3.90 20.05
CA LEU A 33 -10.30 4.78 19.48
C LEU A 33 -11.25 5.39 20.52
N ARG A 34 -11.44 4.70 21.65
CA ARG A 34 -12.25 5.22 22.77
C ARG A 34 -11.56 6.36 23.53
N ASP A 35 -10.25 6.42 23.48
CA ASP A 35 -9.43 7.42 24.18
C ASP A 35 -8.94 8.51 23.22
N ILE A 36 -8.39 8.11 22.06
CA ILE A 36 -7.75 9.03 21.11
C ILE A 36 -8.28 8.76 19.71
N ARG A 37 -8.98 9.72 19.11
CA ARG A 37 -9.37 9.67 17.71
C ARG A 37 -8.15 10.05 16.84
N PRO A 38 -7.69 9.16 15.95
CA PRO A 38 -6.58 9.48 15.05
C PRO A 38 -7.05 10.37 13.88
N ASP A 39 -6.20 11.29 13.44
CA ASP A 39 -6.43 12.15 12.27
C ASP A 39 -6.13 11.42 10.94
N ALA A 40 -5.32 10.37 11.00
CA ALA A 40 -5.05 9.45 9.89
C ALA A 40 -4.67 8.07 10.40
N ILE A 41 -4.87 7.06 9.57
CA ILE A 41 -4.58 5.66 9.87
C ILE A 41 -3.70 5.07 8.79
N LYS A 42 -2.59 4.43 9.17
CA LYS A 42 -1.82 3.59 8.26
C LYS A 42 -2.10 2.12 8.56
N ILE A 43 -2.52 1.40 7.55
CA ILE A 43 -2.68 -0.05 7.57
C ILE A 43 -1.52 -0.66 6.77
N GLY A 44 -0.84 -1.64 7.34
CA GLY A 44 0.25 -2.36 6.68
C GLY A 44 -0.05 -3.84 6.60
N MET A 45 0.84 -4.68 7.13
CA MET A 45 0.71 -6.12 7.11
C MET A 45 -0.61 -6.59 7.73
N ILE A 46 -1.39 -7.37 6.98
CA ILE A 46 -2.57 -8.10 7.44
C ILE A 46 -2.41 -9.55 7.03
N VAL A 47 -2.70 -10.48 7.93
CA VAL A 47 -2.40 -11.91 7.73
C VAL A 47 -3.65 -12.80 7.68
N SER A 48 -4.85 -12.24 7.86
CA SER A 48 -6.11 -13.01 7.75
C SER A 48 -7.30 -12.15 7.33
N SER A 49 -8.28 -12.76 6.66
CA SER A 49 -9.55 -12.13 6.27
C SER A 49 -10.36 -11.64 7.48
N GLY A 50 -10.34 -12.39 8.59
CA GLY A 50 -11.02 -11.97 9.82
C GLY A 50 -10.46 -10.68 10.42
N GLN A 51 -9.15 -10.39 10.25
CA GLN A 51 -8.57 -9.11 10.64
C GLN A 51 -9.08 -7.97 9.76
N ILE A 52 -9.25 -8.22 8.45
CA ILE A 52 -9.82 -7.26 7.52
C ILE A 52 -11.24 -6.92 7.93
N ASP A 53 -12.07 -7.92 8.22
CA ASP A 53 -13.45 -7.72 8.64
C ASP A 53 -13.52 -6.85 9.91
N ALA A 54 -12.70 -7.16 10.91
CA ALA A 54 -12.62 -6.37 12.14
C ALA A 54 -12.22 -4.90 11.89
N ILE A 55 -11.23 -4.66 11.03
CA ILE A 55 -10.78 -3.31 10.67
C ILE A 55 -11.88 -2.55 9.92
N VAL A 56 -12.51 -3.18 8.92
CA VAL A 56 -13.59 -2.60 8.10
C VAL A 56 -14.77 -2.18 8.97
N GLU A 57 -15.19 -3.04 9.89
CA GLU A 57 -16.27 -2.72 10.82
C GLU A 57 -15.94 -1.51 11.68
N LEU A 58 -14.71 -1.44 12.22
CA LEU A 58 -14.27 -0.31 13.04
C LEU A 58 -14.14 0.99 12.25
N ILE A 59 -13.62 0.95 11.01
CA ILE A 59 -13.58 2.12 10.13
C ILE A 59 -14.99 2.68 9.95
N LYS A 60 -15.97 1.82 9.65
CA LYS A 60 -17.36 2.23 9.44
C LYS A 60 -18.03 2.70 10.74
N GLN A 61 -17.86 1.94 11.83
CA GLN A 61 -18.48 2.24 13.13
C GLN A 61 -18.03 3.58 13.69
N TYR A 62 -16.74 3.90 13.57
CA TYR A 62 -16.16 5.13 14.14
C TYR A 62 -16.07 6.27 13.10
N GLY A 63 -16.50 6.05 11.85
CA GLY A 63 -16.39 7.03 10.77
C GLY A 63 -14.95 7.49 10.59
N LEU A 64 -14.00 6.54 10.49
CA LEU A 64 -12.59 6.85 10.37
C LEU A 64 -12.27 7.25 8.92
N GLU A 65 -11.55 8.34 8.78
CA GLU A 65 -11.13 8.92 7.50
C GLU A 65 -9.61 8.85 7.36
N ASN A 66 -9.09 9.28 6.22
CA ASN A 66 -7.66 9.35 5.94
C ASN A 66 -6.94 8.00 6.16
N VAL A 67 -7.53 6.92 5.63
CA VAL A 67 -6.94 5.58 5.69
C VAL A 67 -5.93 5.42 4.57
N ILE A 68 -4.67 5.20 4.91
CA ILE A 68 -3.58 4.90 4.00
C ILE A 68 -3.26 3.41 4.11
N LEU A 69 -3.50 2.67 3.03
CA LEU A 69 -3.29 1.24 2.96
C LEU A 69 -2.04 0.90 2.16
N ASP A 70 -1.08 0.24 2.78
CA ASP A 70 0.08 -0.35 2.12
C ASP A 70 -0.18 -1.86 2.00
N PRO A 71 -0.52 -2.38 0.81
CA PRO A 71 -0.95 -3.76 0.63
C PRO A 71 0.26 -4.71 0.62
N VAL A 72 0.88 -4.88 1.78
CA VAL A 72 2.08 -5.72 1.94
C VAL A 72 1.73 -7.18 1.72
N VAL A 73 2.09 -7.72 0.56
CA VAL A 73 1.80 -9.10 0.16
C VAL A 73 2.89 -10.06 0.60
N ALA A 74 4.13 -9.69 0.34
CA ALA A 74 5.29 -10.50 0.71
C ALA A 74 6.45 -9.62 1.16
N PRO A 75 7.28 -10.08 2.10
CA PRO A 75 8.53 -9.42 2.39
C PRO A 75 9.48 -9.61 1.19
N THR A 76 10.51 -8.79 1.12
CA THR A 76 11.57 -8.88 0.10
C THR A 76 12.26 -10.28 0.11
N CYS A 77 12.20 -11.00 1.24
CA CYS A 77 12.68 -12.37 1.42
C CYS A 77 11.83 -13.09 2.48
N GLY A 78 11.34 -14.30 2.19
CA GLY A 78 10.73 -15.18 3.19
C GLY A 78 9.28 -15.57 2.91
N VAL A 79 8.51 -15.79 3.97
CA VAL A 79 7.14 -16.29 3.93
C VAL A 79 6.17 -15.21 3.44
N GLU A 80 5.25 -15.53 2.54
CA GLU A 80 4.15 -14.64 2.16
C GLU A 80 3.31 -14.26 3.38
N PHE A 81 3.01 -12.95 3.54
CA PHE A 81 2.17 -12.46 4.63
C PHE A 81 0.68 -12.56 4.30
N ALA A 82 0.31 -12.32 3.04
CA ALA A 82 -1.07 -12.32 2.59
C ALA A 82 -1.30 -13.41 1.53
N SER A 83 -2.16 -14.37 1.85
CA SER A 83 -2.64 -15.35 0.87
C SER A 83 -3.50 -14.66 -0.21
N LEU A 84 -3.76 -15.37 -1.31
CA LEU A 84 -4.66 -14.89 -2.37
C LEU A 84 -6.04 -14.50 -1.81
N GLU A 85 -6.58 -15.28 -0.86
CA GLU A 85 -7.85 -14.99 -0.20
C GLU A 85 -7.82 -13.68 0.59
N VAL A 86 -6.73 -13.43 1.34
CA VAL A 86 -6.55 -12.18 2.09
C VAL A 86 -6.43 -11.00 1.14
N MET A 87 -5.71 -11.14 0.02
CA MET A 87 -5.61 -10.09 -1.00
C MET A 87 -6.98 -9.77 -1.62
N LYS A 88 -7.74 -10.79 -1.99
CA LYS A 88 -9.11 -10.62 -2.51
C LYS A 88 -9.97 -9.85 -1.52
N CYS A 89 -10.02 -10.30 -0.27
CA CYS A 89 -10.77 -9.65 0.79
C CYS A 89 -10.34 -8.19 1.01
N MET A 90 -9.02 -7.90 0.91
CA MET A 90 -8.48 -6.55 1.03
C MET A 90 -8.94 -5.65 -0.13
N ILE A 91 -8.87 -6.14 -1.37
CA ILE A 91 -9.33 -5.41 -2.56
C ILE A 91 -10.82 -5.11 -2.47
N GLU A 92 -11.63 -6.08 -2.09
CA GLU A 92 -13.09 -5.93 -2.02
C GLU A 92 -13.57 -5.01 -0.89
N LYS A 93 -12.92 -5.09 0.28
CA LYS A 93 -13.48 -4.49 1.51
C LYS A 93 -12.69 -3.28 2.02
N LEU A 94 -11.35 -3.26 1.88
CA LEU A 94 -10.51 -2.19 2.42
C LEU A 94 -10.15 -1.12 1.39
N PHE A 95 -9.89 -1.49 0.13
CA PHE A 95 -9.54 -0.51 -0.91
C PHE A 95 -10.61 0.57 -1.05
N PRO A 96 -11.93 0.24 -1.13
CA PRO A 96 -12.97 1.28 -1.25
C PRO A 96 -13.10 2.20 -0.03
N LEU A 97 -12.54 1.81 1.11
CA LEU A 97 -12.51 2.62 2.34
C LEU A 97 -11.19 3.37 2.52
N SER A 98 -10.24 3.16 1.62
CA SER A 98 -8.92 3.77 1.71
C SER A 98 -8.88 5.09 0.94
N MET A 99 -8.37 6.14 1.59
CA MET A 99 -8.05 7.40 0.91
C MET A 99 -6.93 7.20 -0.12
N LEU A 100 -5.96 6.34 0.21
CA LEU A 100 -4.79 6.07 -0.63
C LEU A 100 -4.32 4.64 -0.44
N VAL A 101 -4.10 3.94 -1.55
CA VAL A 101 -3.44 2.63 -1.58
C VAL A 101 -2.06 2.77 -2.21
N THR A 102 -1.03 2.15 -1.60
CA THR A 102 0.38 2.37 -2.00
C THR A 102 1.10 1.07 -2.39
N PRO A 103 0.68 0.35 -3.44
CA PRO A 103 1.36 -0.85 -3.89
C PRO A 103 2.73 -0.54 -4.51
N ASN A 104 3.68 -1.44 -4.39
CA ASN A 104 4.84 -1.46 -5.28
C ASN A 104 4.45 -2.05 -6.65
N LEU A 105 5.34 -1.98 -7.65
CA LEU A 105 5.01 -2.45 -8.99
C LEU A 105 4.60 -3.93 -9.04
N PRO A 106 5.32 -4.90 -8.44
CA PRO A 106 4.88 -6.30 -8.37
C PRO A 106 3.53 -6.49 -7.64
N GLU A 107 3.27 -5.73 -6.58
CA GLU A 107 1.99 -5.76 -5.89
C GLU A 107 0.85 -5.22 -6.77
N ALA A 108 1.10 -4.13 -7.52
CA ALA A 108 0.13 -3.55 -8.44
C ALA A 108 -0.22 -4.50 -9.60
N GLU A 109 0.78 -5.18 -10.17
CA GLU A 109 0.58 -6.22 -11.18
C GLU A 109 -0.26 -7.37 -10.64
N ARG A 110 0.04 -7.84 -9.43
CA ARG A 110 -0.74 -8.90 -8.78
C ARG A 110 -2.18 -8.50 -8.48
N ILE A 111 -2.40 -7.26 -8.03
CA ILE A 111 -3.74 -6.70 -7.79
C ILE A 111 -4.50 -6.63 -9.12
N HIS A 112 -3.86 -6.17 -10.19
CA HIS A 112 -4.44 -6.11 -11.54
C HIS A 112 -4.90 -7.51 -11.99
N GLU A 113 -4.04 -8.54 -11.89
CA GLU A 113 -4.38 -9.91 -12.24
C GLU A 113 -5.59 -10.44 -11.47
N ILE A 114 -5.67 -10.13 -10.17
CA ILE A 114 -6.80 -10.54 -9.34
C ILE A 114 -8.09 -9.88 -9.83
N ILE A 115 -8.08 -8.58 -10.07
CA ILE A 115 -9.26 -7.84 -10.52
C ILE A 115 -9.70 -8.31 -11.92
N GLU A 116 -8.76 -8.52 -12.85
CA GLU A 116 -9.03 -9.07 -14.18
C GLU A 116 -9.59 -10.51 -14.12
N GLY A 117 -9.06 -11.35 -13.23
CA GLY A 117 -9.55 -12.70 -13.01
C GLY A 117 -11.00 -12.74 -12.53
N TYR A 118 -11.46 -11.78 -11.74
CA TYR A 118 -12.88 -11.63 -11.37
C TYR A 118 -13.76 -11.27 -12.57
N ASN A 119 -13.26 -10.40 -13.47
CA ASN A 119 -14.00 -9.96 -14.65
C ASN A 119 -14.21 -11.09 -15.68
N SER A 120 -13.29 -12.05 -15.77
CA SER A 120 -13.35 -13.16 -16.74
C SER A 120 -14.26 -14.31 -16.33
N HIS A 121 -14.62 -14.47 -15.06
CA HIS A 121 -15.41 -15.62 -14.56
C HIS A 121 -16.88 -15.31 -14.25
N GLY A 122 -17.36 -14.09 -14.47
CA GLY A 122 -18.80 -13.79 -14.60
C GLY A 122 -19.67 -13.87 -13.34
N GLU A 123 -19.14 -14.14 -12.17
CA GLU A 123 -19.90 -14.26 -10.92
C GLU A 123 -19.26 -13.45 -9.79
N ASP A 124 -19.48 -12.09 -9.79
CA ASP A 124 -19.78 -11.38 -8.55
C ASP A 124 -20.21 -9.93 -8.81
N ARG A 125 -21.31 -9.52 -8.20
CA ARG A 125 -22.05 -8.28 -8.50
C ARG A 125 -21.44 -6.98 -7.97
N CYS A 126 -20.26 -7.00 -7.38
CA CYS A 126 -19.65 -5.79 -6.81
C CYS A 126 -18.80 -4.98 -7.80
N LEU A 127 -18.34 -5.57 -8.91
CA LEU A 127 -17.49 -4.94 -9.92
C LEU A 127 -18.18 -4.62 -11.25
N THR A 128 -19.51 -4.55 -11.29
CA THR A 128 -20.31 -4.34 -12.52
C THR A 128 -20.20 -2.91 -13.08
N ILE A 129 -19.46 -2.02 -12.48
CA ILE A 129 -19.43 -0.60 -12.86
C ILE A 129 -18.38 -0.27 -13.94
N ILE A 130 -17.45 -1.16 -14.25
CA ILE A 130 -16.37 -0.86 -15.23
C ILE A 130 -16.37 -1.84 -16.41
N ARG A 131 -17.51 -1.93 -17.10
CA ARG A 131 -17.55 -2.44 -18.48
C ARG A 131 -17.50 -1.28 -19.47
N SER A 132 -16.38 -0.63 -19.64
CA SER A 132 -16.09 0.04 -20.91
C SER A 132 -14.65 0.54 -20.99
N LYS A 133 -13.87 -0.05 -21.90
CA LYS A 133 -12.66 0.48 -22.50
C LYS A 133 -11.41 0.56 -21.61
N SER A 134 -10.59 -0.47 -21.59
CA SER A 134 -9.13 -0.32 -21.60
C SER A 134 -8.43 -1.65 -21.85
N LEU A 135 -8.67 -2.29 -22.99
CA LEU A 135 -7.68 -3.14 -23.63
C LEU A 135 -7.07 -2.29 -24.74
N VAL A 136 -5.87 -1.79 -24.53
CA VAL A 136 -5.07 -1.25 -25.64
C VAL A 136 -4.45 -2.45 -26.34
N GLU A 137 -5.16 -3.02 -27.30
CA GLU A 137 -4.57 -3.92 -28.29
C GLU A 137 -3.66 -3.09 -29.21
N ILE A 138 -2.37 -3.06 -28.89
CA ILE A 138 -1.35 -2.65 -29.82
C ILE A 138 -0.76 -3.90 -30.43
N GLN A 139 -1.20 -4.25 -31.63
CA GLN A 139 -0.60 -5.25 -32.54
C GLN A 139 -0.34 -6.65 -31.95
N GLY A 140 -1.32 -7.27 -31.27
CA GLY A 140 -1.25 -8.71 -30.94
C GLY A 140 -0.12 -9.13 -29.98
N LYS A 141 0.45 -8.20 -29.22
CA LYS A 141 1.39 -8.48 -28.10
C LYS A 141 0.76 -8.05 -26.80
N THR A 142 0.64 -8.98 -25.87
CA THR A 142 0.32 -8.70 -24.47
C THR A 142 1.50 -7.90 -23.90
N VAL A 143 1.37 -6.59 -23.83
CA VAL A 143 2.34 -5.72 -23.14
C VAL A 143 1.86 -5.59 -21.71
N ASN A 144 2.70 -5.87 -20.73
CA ASN A 144 2.40 -5.62 -19.33
C ASN A 144 2.07 -4.13 -19.13
N PRO A 145 0.97 -3.81 -18.42
CA PRO A 145 0.59 -2.42 -18.21
C PRO A 145 1.67 -1.66 -17.43
N SER A 146 1.91 -0.41 -17.81
CA SER A 146 2.83 0.48 -17.12
C SER A 146 2.32 0.88 -15.73
N ALA A 147 3.20 1.39 -14.86
CA ALA A 147 2.83 1.81 -13.52
C ALA A 147 1.69 2.87 -13.49
N PRO A 148 1.65 3.90 -14.38
CA PRO A 148 0.51 4.81 -14.47
C PRO A 148 -0.79 4.12 -14.87
N GLU A 149 -0.74 3.16 -15.82
CA GLU A 149 -1.92 2.41 -16.26
C GLU A 149 -2.45 1.52 -15.14
N LEU A 150 -1.57 0.86 -14.39
CA LEU A 150 -1.93 0.09 -13.20
C LEU A 150 -2.57 0.96 -12.12
N ALA A 151 -2.00 2.15 -11.84
CA ALA A 151 -2.55 3.08 -10.86
C ALA A 151 -3.98 3.51 -11.24
N CYS A 152 -4.20 3.86 -12.52
CA CYS A 152 -5.51 4.23 -13.05
C CYS A 152 -6.50 3.06 -12.98
N PHE A 153 -6.09 1.87 -13.43
CA PHE A 153 -6.96 0.69 -13.46
C PHE A 153 -7.41 0.31 -12.05
N ILE A 154 -6.47 0.18 -11.11
CA ILE A 154 -6.78 -0.20 -9.72
C ILE A 154 -7.66 0.88 -9.07
N GLY A 155 -7.32 2.14 -9.25
CA GLY A 155 -8.06 3.24 -8.66
C GLY A 155 -9.51 3.30 -9.14
N LYS A 156 -9.75 3.17 -10.44
CA LYS A 156 -11.10 3.12 -11.03
C LYS A 156 -11.89 1.89 -10.60
N SER A 157 -11.20 0.74 -10.51
CA SER A 157 -11.84 -0.52 -10.10
C SER A 157 -12.27 -0.52 -8.64
N CYS A 158 -11.53 0.16 -7.78
CA CYS A 158 -11.72 0.12 -6.34
C CYS A 158 -12.27 1.42 -5.74
N GLY A 159 -12.37 2.52 -6.50
CA GLY A 159 -12.86 3.82 -6.02
C GLY A 159 -11.94 4.45 -4.96
N CYS A 160 -10.61 4.40 -5.18
CA CYS A 160 -9.63 4.94 -4.24
C CYS A 160 -8.44 5.57 -4.97
N ASN A 161 -7.71 6.50 -4.35
CA ASN A 161 -6.46 6.98 -4.94
C ASN A 161 -5.37 5.90 -4.85
N VAL A 162 -4.48 5.86 -5.85
CA VAL A 162 -3.43 4.83 -5.92
C VAL A 162 -2.08 5.44 -6.22
N LEU A 163 -1.08 5.10 -5.39
CA LEU A 163 0.33 5.43 -5.60
C LEU A 163 1.11 4.16 -5.91
N VAL A 164 1.43 3.91 -7.17
CA VAL A 164 2.32 2.81 -7.56
C VAL A 164 3.76 3.23 -7.36
N LYS A 165 4.47 2.53 -6.44
CA LYS A 165 5.85 2.82 -6.06
C LYS A 165 6.84 2.27 -7.11
N GLY A 166 7.72 3.12 -7.67
CA GLY A 166 8.62 2.78 -8.76
C GLY A 166 9.96 2.16 -8.37
N GLY A 167 10.22 1.91 -7.09
CA GLY A 167 11.51 1.39 -6.61
C GLY A 167 11.93 0.01 -7.17
N HIS A 168 11.03 -0.71 -7.84
CA HIS A 168 11.26 -2.02 -8.47
C HIS A 168 11.29 -1.95 -10.00
N SER A 169 11.21 -0.77 -10.61
CA SER A 169 11.32 -0.64 -12.06
C SER A 169 12.77 -0.86 -12.52
N GLU A 170 12.95 -1.42 -13.72
CA GLU A 170 14.29 -1.63 -14.33
C GLU A 170 14.97 -0.31 -14.73
N ASP A 171 14.22 0.77 -14.81
CA ASP A 171 14.74 2.11 -15.08
C ASP A 171 15.59 2.62 -13.92
N ARG A 172 16.64 3.40 -14.25
CA ARG A 172 17.57 4.00 -13.26
C ARG A 172 16.92 5.00 -12.30
N GLY A 173 15.62 5.30 -12.46
CA GLY A 173 14.84 6.20 -11.63
C GLY A 173 13.86 5.45 -10.71
N ALA A 174 13.67 5.95 -9.49
CA ALA A 174 12.62 5.50 -8.56
C ALA A 174 11.43 6.47 -8.65
N THR A 175 10.70 6.47 -9.79
CA THR A 175 9.54 7.35 -10.00
C THR A 175 8.27 6.66 -9.49
N ASP A 176 7.58 7.31 -8.55
CA ASP A 176 6.27 6.85 -8.08
C ASP A 176 5.16 7.55 -8.87
N HIS A 177 4.10 6.83 -9.20
CA HIS A 177 3.00 7.31 -10.03
C HIS A 177 1.71 7.34 -9.22
N LEU A 178 1.17 8.54 -9.03
CA LEU A 178 -0.09 8.77 -8.33
C LEU A 178 -1.22 8.96 -9.33
N TRP A 179 -2.30 8.22 -9.15
CA TRP A 179 -3.60 8.48 -9.73
C TRP A 179 -4.57 8.92 -8.65
N ILE A 180 -5.30 10.00 -8.91
CA ILE A 180 -6.30 10.57 -8.00
C ILE A 180 -7.65 10.53 -8.68
N ASP A 181 -8.63 9.92 -8.00
CA ASP A 181 -10.03 9.91 -8.41
C ASP A 181 -10.58 11.33 -8.42
N GLY A 182 -11.09 11.75 -9.58
CA GLY A 182 -11.74 13.03 -9.71
C GLY A 182 -13.07 13.14 -8.99
N GLY A 183 -13.72 12.01 -8.71
CA GLY A 183 -15.03 11.94 -8.06
C GLY A 183 -16.14 12.67 -8.85
N GLY A 184 -17.18 11.96 -9.27
CA GLY A 184 -18.32 12.54 -9.99
C GLY A 184 -17.93 13.28 -11.27
N ASP A 185 -18.18 14.59 -11.33
CA ASP A 185 -17.95 15.42 -12.54
C ASP A 185 -16.52 15.98 -12.66
N LYS A 186 -15.62 15.67 -11.72
CA LYS A 186 -14.23 16.14 -11.79
C LYS A 186 -13.37 15.20 -12.62
N VAL A 187 -12.32 15.74 -13.22
CA VAL A 187 -11.35 14.98 -14.03
C VAL A 187 -10.34 14.30 -13.12
N ASP A 188 -10.04 13.02 -13.43
CA ASP A 188 -8.96 12.30 -12.78
C ASP A 188 -7.62 13.04 -12.95
N ARG A 189 -6.78 12.98 -11.94
CA ARG A 189 -5.47 13.64 -11.95
C ARG A 189 -4.35 12.62 -11.82
N PHE A 190 -3.25 12.91 -12.49
CA PHE A 190 -2.01 12.15 -12.39
C PHE A 190 -0.89 13.03 -11.87
N ALA A 191 -0.04 12.47 -11.04
CA ALA A 191 1.19 13.10 -10.62
C ALA A 191 2.35 12.08 -10.57
N GLU A 192 3.54 12.57 -10.87
CA GLU A 192 4.77 11.78 -10.80
C GLU A 192 5.70 12.34 -9.72
N PHE A 193 6.25 11.46 -8.90
CA PHE A 193 7.24 11.80 -7.89
C PHE A 193 8.57 11.16 -8.27
N LYS A 194 9.42 11.93 -8.93
CA LYS A 194 10.75 11.49 -9.37
C LYS A 194 11.68 11.32 -8.17
N GLY A 195 12.51 10.29 -8.19
CA GLY A 195 13.55 10.05 -7.20
C GLY A 195 14.74 9.34 -7.82
N GLU A 196 15.90 9.51 -7.20
CA GLU A 196 17.08 8.73 -7.55
C GLU A 196 16.95 7.31 -6.98
N ARG A 197 17.42 6.32 -7.72
CA ARG A 197 17.61 4.99 -7.17
C ARG A 197 18.86 4.99 -6.30
N ILE A 198 18.67 4.79 -5.01
CA ILE A 198 19.78 4.74 -4.04
C ILE A 198 20.11 3.26 -3.81
N GLU A 199 21.33 2.87 -4.13
CA GLU A 199 21.86 1.56 -3.80
C GLU A 199 22.29 1.57 -2.32
N ALA A 200 21.34 1.25 -1.44
CA ALA A 200 21.60 1.13 -0.02
C ALA A 200 21.62 -0.35 0.40
N LEU A 201 22.52 -0.71 1.29
CA LEU A 201 22.58 -2.06 1.88
C LEU A 201 21.42 -2.32 2.84
N GLY A 202 20.79 -1.25 3.36
CA GLY A 202 19.59 -1.30 4.20
C GLY A 202 18.42 -0.68 3.46
N SER A 203 17.59 -1.50 2.82
CA SER A 203 16.36 -1.05 2.14
C SER A 203 15.08 -1.65 2.74
N HIS A 204 15.23 -2.49 3.76
CA HIS A 204 14.08 -3.12 4.42
C HIS A 204 13.23 -2.08 5.15
N GLY A 205 11.92 -2.11 4.91
CA GLY A 205 10.96 -1.21 5.53
C GLY A 205 10.73 0.12 4.80
N THR A 206 11.36 0.37 3.64
CA THR A 206 11.16 1.60 2.84
C THR A 206 9.71 1.85 2.47
N GLY A 207 8.98 0.82 2.00
CA GLY A 207 7.57 0.94 1.64
C GLY A 207 6.70 1.32 2.84
N CYS A 208 6.84 0.59 3.94
CA CYS A 208 6.12 0.88 5.18
C CYS A 208 6.49 2.25 5.77
N ALA A 209 7.74 2.68 5.66
CA ALA A 209 8.18 4.00 6.11
C ALA A 209 7.57 5.12 5.25
N LEU A 210 7.52 4.92 3.92
CA LEU A 210 6.87 5.86 3.00
C LEU A 210 5.39 6.03 3.34
N SER A 211 4.64 4.93 3.39
CA SER A 211 3.19 4.96 3.68
C SER A 211 2.89 5.52 5.08
N SER A 212 3.74 5.23 6.08
CA SER A 212 3.61 5.81 7.43
C SER A 212 3.91 7.31 7.46
N SER A 213 4.93 7.76 6.71
CA SER A 213 5.26 9.18 6.58
C SER A 213 4.16 9.93 5.85
N ILE A 214 3.57 9.35 4.80
CA ILE A 214 2.40 9.93 4.11
C ILE A 214 1.24 10.10 5.10
N ALA A 215 0.88 9.05 5.85
CA ALA A 215 -0.19 9.11 6.85
C ALA A 215 0.07 10.20 7.90
N ALA A 216 1.29 10.31 8.40
CA ALA A 216 1.67 11.33 9.38
C ALA A 216 1.57 12.76 8.80
N ASN A 217 1.88 12.97 7.52
CA ASN A 217 1.73 14.27 6.87
C ASN A 217 0.27 14.59 6.56
N ILE A 218 -0.55 13.62 6.14
CA ILE A 218 -2.00 13.79 6.01
C ILE A 218 -2.62 14.17 7.37
N ALA A 219 -2.24 13.52 8.46
CA ALA A 219 -2.68 13.85 9.81
C ALA A 219 -2.31 15.29 10.24
N LYS A 220 -1.25 15.87 9.67
CA LYS A 220 -0.86 17.27 9.87
C LYS A 220 -1.61 18.25 8.96
N GLY A 221 -2.53 17.77 8.10
CA GLY A 221 -3.34 18.59 7.21
C GLY A 221 -2.70 18.91 5.85
N TYR A 222 -1.60 18.26 5.46
CA TYR A 222 -1.03 18.44 4.14
C TYR A 222 -1.89 17.75 3.06
N ALA A 223 -1.95 18.34 1.88
CA ALA A 223 -2.58 17.72 0.71
C ALA A 223 -1.83 16.43 0.31
N ILE A 224 -2.52 15.52 -0.38
CA ILE A 224 -2.00 14.18 -0.70
C ILE A 224 -0.68 14.25 -1.48
N GLU A 225 -0.56 15.14 -2.46
CA GLU A 225 0.65 15.31 -3.27
C GLU A 225 1.83 15.81 -2.41
N GLU A 226 1.56 16.76 -1.52
CA GLU A 226 2.60 17.29 -0.61
C GLU A 226 2.99 16.23 0.44
N ALA A 227 2.04 15.48 0.95
CA ALA A 227 2.30 14.39 1.90
C ALA A 227 3.19 13.29 1.29
N ILE A 228 2.96 12.95 0.00
CA ILE A 228 3.78 11.99 -0.74
C ILE A 228 5.20 12.54 -0.96
N ASP A 229 5.34 13.79 -1.41
CA ASP A 229 6.65 14.41 -1.62
C ASP A 229 7.49 14.46 -0.34
N ARG A 230 6.86 14.84 0.78
CA ARG A 230 7.50 14.81 2.11
C ARG A 230 7.90 13.41 2.54
N GLY A 231 7.02 12.43 2.32
CA GLY A 231 7.31 11.02 2.59
C GLY A 231 8.48 10.49 1.78
N LYS A 232 8.54 10.85 0.50
CA LYS A 232 9.63 10.46 -0.39
C LYS A 232 10.97 11.09 0.04
N LYS A 233 10.98 12.35 0.42
CA LYS A 233 12.16 13.03 0.98
C LYS A 233 12.67 12.35 2.26
N TYR A 234 11.74 11.98 3.15
CA TYR A 234 12.07 11.24 4.37
C TYR A 234 12.76 9.91 4.07
N VAL A 235 12.17 9.08 3.21
CA VAL A 235 12.73 7.77 2.85
C VAL A 235 14.08 7.93 2.11
N THR A 236 14.20 8.93 1.24
CA THR A 236 15.45 9.25 0.55
C THR A 236 16.58 9.57 1.53
N ALA A 237 16.32 10.39 2.53
CA ALA A 237 17.31 10.73 3.56
C ALA A 237 17.70 9.49 4.38
N ALA A 238 16.72 8.65 4.75
CA ALA A 238 16.95 7.43 5.50
C ALA A 238 17.79 6.39 4.73
N LEU A 239 17.60 6.30 3.41
CA LEU A 239 18.41 5.44 2.53
C LEU A 239 19.84 5.99 2.34
N LYS A 240 20.00 7.31 2.17
CA LYS A 240 21.32 7.95 1.99
C LYS A 240 22.22 7.86 3.22
N SER A 241 21.65 7.63 4.39
CA SER A 241 22.41 7.42 5.64
C SER A 241 23.23 6.12 5.63
N ASP A 242 22.86 5.14 4.77
CA ASP A 242 23.53 3.84 4.59
C ASP A 242 23.89 3.14 5.92
N MET A 243 22.92 3.08 6.83
CA MET A 243 23.12 2.42 8.13
C MET A 243 23.26 0.92 7.95
N ARG A 244 24.41 0.38 8.34
CA ARG A 244 24.71 -1.05 8.21
C ARG A 244 24.45 -1.79 9.52
N ILE A 245 23.38 -2.58 9.54
CA ILE A 245 23.06 -3.46 10.67
C ILE A 245 22.82 -4.87 10.14
N GLY A 246 23.51 -5.83 10.73
CA GLY A 246 23.40 -7.25 10.33
C GLY A 246 24.17 -7.57 9.05
N THR A 247 23.93 -8.78 8.52
CA THR A 247 24.64 -9.34 7.36
C THR A 247 23.79 -9.40 6.09
N GLY A 248 22.47 -9.18 6.20
CA GLY A 248 21.51 -9.17 5.11
C GLY A 248 21.01 -7.76 4.79
N ASN A 249 19.80 -7.69 4.23
CA ASN A 249 19.14 -6.43 3.92
C ASN A 249 18.70 -5.72 5.22
N GLY A 250 19.53 -4.78 5.70
CA GLY A 250 19.28 -4.02 6.92
C GLY A 250 18.08 -3.07 6.80
N SER A 251 17.62 -2.55 7.94
CA SER A 251 16.58 -1.53 7.98
C SER A 251 17.13 -0.15 7.61
N ILE A 252 16.25 0.72 7.14
CA ILE A 252 16.60 2.14 6.90
C ILE A 252 16.85 2.89 8.23
N ASP A 253 17.63 3.98 8.18
CA ASP A 253 17.89 4.84 9.34
C ASP A 253 16.76 5.86 9.55
N HIS A 254 15.83 5.53 10.45
CA HIS A 254 14.72 6.43 10.79
C HIS A 254 15.16 7.73 11.48
N GLY A 255 16.38 7.81 11.99
CA GLY A 255 16.95 9.01 12.61
C GLY A 255 17.62 9.97 11.63
N ALA A 256 17.88 9.57 10.40
CA ALA A 256 18.65 10.37 9.42
C ALA A 256 18.00 11.71 9.08
N PHE A 257 16.66 11.79 9.07
CA PHE A 257 15.94 13.03 8.75
C PHE A 257 15.93 14.05 9.89
N ALA A 258 16.20 13.62 11.10
CA ALA A 258 16.23 14.49 12.29
C ALA A 258 17.63 15.03 12.61
N ARG A 259 18.66 14.58 11.90
CA ARG A 259 20.05 15.04 11.97
C ARG A 259 20.31 16.03 10.84
#